data_ce1acc86f4365c3934d9911bc32274af
#
_entry.id   ce1acc86f4365c3934d9911bc32274af
#
_cell.length_a   1.000
_cell.length_b   1.000
_cell.length_c   1.000
_cell.angle_alpha   90.00
_cell.angle_beta   90.00
_cell.angle_gamma   90.00
#
_symmetry.space_group_name_H-M   'P 1'
#
loop_
_entity.id
_entity.type
_entity.pdbx_description
1 polymer ?
#
loop_
_entity_poly.entity_id
_entity_poly.type
_entity_poly.pdbx_seq_one_letter_code
_entity_poly.pdbx_strand_id
1 'polypeptide(L)'
;MDVYHKVLAKLYEITGGSESQTVDLKELVKKEGYLPSYPQIKEHLSGQSWITETSRVDAVKITHWGVKEAKKSQGGAGDHQQAAKKEINRTIAETRELVIFLEELAGDVSAENILKVEKKLAEINSAIQKLKSSV
;
A
#
# COMPACT_ATOMS: atom_id res chain seq x y z
N MET A 1 -3.09 17.99 -0.75
CA MET A 1 -4.28 17.10 -0.85
C MET A 1 -5.53 17.91 -0.53
N ASP A 2 -6.51 17.92 -1.40
CA ASP A 2 -7.77 18.65 -1.17
C ASP A 2 -8.70 17.90 -0.21
N VAL A 3 -9.80 18.56 0.20
CA VAL A 3 -10.76 18.00 1.16
C VAL A 3 -11.44 16.75 0.60
N TYR A 4 -11.67 16.70 -0.69
CA TYR A 4 -12.35 15.57 -1.35
C TYR A 4 -11.49 14.30 -1.30
N HIS A 5 -10.21 14.44 -1.56
CA HIS A 5 -9.26 13.33 -1.46
C HIS A 5 -9.01 12.90 -0.01
N LYS A 6 -9.03 13.84 0.95
CA LYS A 6 -8.93 13.52 2.38
C LYS A 6 -10.10 12.66 2.85
N VAL A 7 -11.31 13.05 2.46
CA VAL A 7 -12.53 12.28 2.80
C VAL A 7 -12.50 10.91 2.11
N LEU A 8 -12.11 10.87 0.86
CA LEU A 8 -11.98 9.61 0.11
C LEU A 8 -10.95 8.69 0.73
N ALA A 9 -9.81 9.20 1.15
CA ALA A 9 -8.77 8.42 1.83
C ALA A 9 -9.28 7.82 3.14
N LYS A 10 -10.03 8.59 3.92
CA LYS A 10 -10.66 8.10 5.15
C LYS A 10 -11.71 7.03 4.87
N LEU A 11 -12.51 7.22 3.84
CA LEU A 11 -13.49 6.24 3.40
C LEU A 11 -12.81 4.92 3.00
N TYR A 12 -11.72 5.00 2.25
CA TYR A 12 -10.91 3.85 1.89
C TYR A 12 -10.34 3.15 3.13
N GLU A 13 -9.83 3.91 4.09
CA GLU A 13 -9.27 3.39 5.34
C GLU A 13 -10.31 2.63 6.16
N ILE A 14 -11.52 3.20 6.30
CA ILE A 14 -12.64 2.58 7.05
C ILE A 14 -13.11 1.29 6.38
N THR A 15 -13.25 1.31 5.05
CA THR A 15 -13.74 0.15 4.28
C THR A 15 -12.67 -0.88 3.99
N GLY A 16 -11.40 -0.53 4.13
CA GLY A 16 -10.29 -1.38 3.71
C GLY A 16 -10.30 -1.67 2.20
N GLY A 17 -10.97 -0.82 1.41
CA GLY A 17 -11.14 -1.01 -0.03
C GLY A 17 -12.31 -1.92 -0.41
N SER A 18 -13.16 -2.29 0.55
CA SER A 18 -14.35 -3.10 0.28
C SER A 18 -15.45 -2.26 -0.33
N GLU A 19 -15.88 -2.62 -1.54
CA GLU A 19 -16.96 -1.94 -2.26
C GLU A 19 -18.36 -2.33 -1.74
N SER A 20 -18.44 -3.34 -0.90
CA SER A 20 -19.71 -3.81 -0.32
C SER A 20 -20.06 -3.19 1.03
N GLN A 21 -19.09 -2.55 1.68
CA GLN A 21 -19.29 -1.96 3.00
C GLN A 21 -19.96 -0.60 2.90
N THR A 22 -21.05 -0.43 3.63
CA THR A 22 -21.78 0.85 3.73
C THR A 22 -21.18 1.71 4.83
N VAL A 23 -20.96 2.98 4.55
CA VAL A 23 -20.39 3.96 5.49
C VAL A 23 -21.31 5.18 5.56
N ASP A 24 -21.50 5.71 6.77
CA ASP A 24 -22.21 6.98 6.97
C ASP A 24 -21.26 8.13 6.63
N LEU A 25 -21.42 8.69 5.43
CA LEU A 25 -20.58 9.77 4.93
C LEU A 25 -20.73 11.05 5.75
N LYS A 26 -21.93 11.35 6.22
CA LYS A 26 -22.20 12.55 7.03
C LYS A 26 -21.41 12.51 8.35
N GLU A 27 -21.45 11.38 9.05
CA GLU A 27 -20.68 11.17 10.27
C GLU A 27 -19.17 11.26 10.01
N LEU A 28 -18.71 10.69 8.91
CA LEU A 28 -17.31 10.75 8.51
C LEU A 28 -16.86 12.19 8.31
N VAL A 29 -17.60 12.96 7.53
CA VAL A 29 -17.32 14.36 7.23
C VAL A 29 -17.37 15.21 8.50
N LYS A 30 -18.32 14.92 9.41
CA LYS A 30 -18.43 15.59 10.71
C LYS A 30 -17.20 15.32 11.58
N LYS A 31 -16.73 14.09 11.66
CA LYS A 31 -15.53 13.72 12.41
C LYS A 31 -14.27 14.42 11.89
N GLU A 32 -14.19 14.60 10.59
CA GLU A 32 -13.06 15.28 9.95
C GLU A 32 -13.17 16.81 10.03
N GLY A 33 -14.27 17.34 10.54
CA GLY A 33 -14.46 18.78 10.72
C GLY A 33 -14.94 19.53 9.48
N TYR A 34 -15.49 18.82 8.51
CA TYR A 34 -15.94 19.41 7.22
C TYR A 34 -17.46 19.42 7.05
N LEU A 35 -18.22 19.26 8.14
CA LEU A 35 -19.68 19.16 8.08
C LEU A 35 -20.35 20.32 7.31
N PRO A 36 -19.92 21.59 7.44
CA PRO A 36 -20.52 22.68 6.65
C PRO A 36 -20.40 22.50 5.14
N SER A 37 -19.40 21.77 4.69
CA SER A 37 -19.17 21.49 3.27
C SER A 37 -19.70 20.12 2.82
N TYR A 38 -20.44 19.43 3.67
CA TYR A 38 -20.93 18.08 3.41
C TYR A 38 -21.69 17.93 2.08
N PRO A 39 -22.68 18.79 1.74
CA PRO A 39 -23.40 18.66 0.49
C PRO A 39 -22.50 18.73 -0.73
N GLN A 40 -21.53 19.65 -0.71
CA GLN A 40 -20.55 19.84 -1.79
C GLN A 40 -19.61 18.66 -1.91
N ILE A 41 -19.16 18.14 -0.77
CA ILE A 41 -18.27 16.96 -0.71
C ILE A 41 -19.00 15.73 -1.29
N LYS A 42 -20.23 15.48 -0.86
CA LYS A 42 -21.05 14.37 -1.35
C LYS A 42 -21.28 14.47 -2.86
N GLU A 43 -21.66 15.65 -3.34
CA GLU A 43 -21.88 15.91 -4.76
C GLU A 43 -20.61 15.67 -5.58
N HIS A 44 -19.47 16.16 -5.12
CA HIS A 44 -18.19 15.98 -5.82
C HIS A 44 -17.81 14.50 -5.90
N LEU A 45 -17.85 13.78 -4.79
CA LEU A 45 -17.50 12.36 -4.74
C LEU A 45 -18.44 11.51 -5.61
N SER A 46 -19.73 11.83 -5.61
CA SER A 46 -20.73 11.16 -6.47
C SER A 46 -20.51 11.50 -7.94
N GLY A 47 -20.20 12.76 -8.24
CA GLY A 47 -19.96 13.23 -9.60
C GLY A 47 -18.71 12.59 -10.23
N GLN A 48 -17.72 12.28 -9.43
CA GLN A 48 -16.52 11.57 -9.87
C GLN A 48 -16.68 10.05 -9.91
N SER A 49 -17.86 9.55 -9.53
CA SER A 49 -18.15 8.12 -9.42
C SER A 49 -17.29 7.39 -8.39
N TRP A 50 -16.75 8.11 -7.41
CA TRP A 50 -15.92 7.52 -6.35
C TRP A 50 -16.74 6.83 -5.27
N ILE A 51 -17.98 7.26 -5.11
CA ILE A 51 -18.96 6.67 -4.19
C ILE A 51 -20.28 6.40 -4.93
N THR A 52 -21.03 5.45 -4.40
CA THR A 52 -22.40 5.19 -4.83
C THR A 52 -23.35 5.34 -3.65
N GLU A 53 -24.51 5.89 -3.91
CA GLU A 53 -25.55 6.05 -2.89
C GLU A 53 -26.21 4.71 -2.61
N THR A 54 -26.72 4.59 -1.37
CA THR A 54 -27.50 3.42 -0.94
C THR A 54 -28.95 3.84 -0.66
N SER A 55 -29.77 2.92 -0.20
CA SER A 55 -31.13 3.20 0.22
C SER A 55 -31.23 4.17 1.40
N ARG A 56 -30.17 4.34 2.16
CA ARG A 56 -30.08 5.33 3.25
C ARG A 56 -29.50 6.64 2.72
N VAL A 57 -30.08 7.78 3.15
CA VAL A 57 -29.76 9.10 2.61
C VAL A 57 -28.28 9.47 2.72
N ASP A 58 -27.63 9.20 3.85
CA ASP A 58 -26.23 9.59 4.08
C ASP A 58 -25.27 8.41 4.04
N ALA A 59 -25.78 7.21 3.79
CA ALA A 59 -24.95 6.01 3.70
C ALA A 59 -24.52 5.77 2.27
N VAL A 60 -23.22 5.58 2.09
CA VAL A 60 -22.60 5.41 0.77
C VAL A 60 -21.65 4.22 0.78
N LYS A 61 -21.33 3.74 -0.40
CA LYS A 61 -20.31 2.71 -0.62
C LYS A 61 -19.22 3.30 -1.49
N ILE A 62 -17.97 2.95 -1.21
CA ILE A 62 -16.87 3.28 -2.10
C ILE A 62 -16.98 2.43 -3.37
N THR A 63 -16.69 3.01 -4.52
CA THR A 63 -16.70 2.30 -5.80
C THR A 63 -15.31 1.82 -6.16
N HIS A 64 -15.20 0.99 -7.19
CA HIS A 64 -13.93 0.59 -7.77
C HIS A 64 -13.07 1.83 -8.16
N TRP A 65 -13.71 2.83 -8.75
CA TRP A 65 -13.04 4.08 -9.13
C TRP A 65 -12.57 4.87 -7.91
N GLY A 66 -13.36 4.88 -6.84
CA GLY A 66 -12.98 5.51 -5.57
C GLY A 66 -11.79 4.82 -4.92
N VAL A 67 -11.77 3.50 -4.90
CA VAL A 67 -10.63 2.72 -4.40
C VAL A 67 -9.37 3.03 -5.20
N LYS A 68 -9.49 3.06 -6.52
CA LYS A 68 -8.37 3.36 -7.42
C LYS A 68 -7.81 4.78 -7.19
N GLU A 69 -8.70 5.76 -7.05
CA GLU A 69 -8.31 7.15 -6.80
C GLU A 69 -7.70 7.33 -5.41
N ALA A 70 -8.24 6.66 -4.39
CA ALA A 70 -7.68 6.68 -3.04
C ALA A 70 -6.26 6.13 -3.00
N LYS A 71 -6.01 5.02 -3.67
CA LYS A 71 -4.67 4.43 -3.81
C LYS A 71 -3.72 5.39 -4.53
N LYS A 72 -4.19 6.06 -5.57
CA LYS A 72 -3.42 7.03 -6.35
C LYS A 72 -3.10 8.28 -5.53
N SER A 73 -4.04 8.80 -4.75
CA SER A 73 -3.81 9.97 -3.90
C SER A 73 -2.94 9.68 -2.68
N GLN A 74 -2.84 8.42 -2.28
CA GLN A 74 -1.85 7.94 -1.32
C GLN A 74 -0.51 7.61 -2.00
N GLY A 75 -0.32 8.07 -3.22
CA GLY A 75 0.75 7.69 -4.12
C GLY A 75 2.17 7.92 -3.59
N GLY A 76 2.39 8.91 -2.74
CA GLY A 76 3.66 9.07 -2.06
C GLY A 76 3.99 7.88 -1.16
N ALA A 77 3.00 7.38 -0.43
CA ALA A 77 3.11 6.17 0.38
C ALA A 77 3.04 4.90 -0.48
N GLY A 78 2.22 4.91 -1.55
CA GLY A 78 2.09 3.81 -2.49
C GLY A 78 3.37 3.53 -3.28
N ASP A 79 4.06 4.58 -3.71
CA ASP A 79 5.33 4.47 -4.42
C ASP A 79 6.42 3.90 -3.50
N HIS A 80 6.45 4.31 -2.23
CA HIS A 80 7.36 3.74 -1.23
C HIS A 80 7.07 2.26 -0.98
N GLN A 81 5.79 1.87 -0.90
CA GLN A 81 5.41 0.48 -0.73
C GLN A 81 5.77 -0.37 -1.94
N GLN A 82 5.60 0.15 -3.15
CA GLN A 82 5.99 -0.56 -4.37
C GLN A 82 7.50 -0.73 -4.47
N ALA A 83 8.26 0.31 -4.14
CA ALA A 83 9.72 0.24 -4.09
C ALA A 83 10.18 -0.78 -3.04
N ALA A 84 9.56 -0.77 -1.85
CA ALA A 84 9.83 -1.73 -0.79
C ALA A 84 9.49 -3.17 -1.23
N LYS A 85 8.36 -3.37 -1.91
CA LYS A 85 7.98 -4.69 -2.45
C LYS A 85 8.98 -5.20 -3.49
N LYS A 86 9.48 -4.33 -4.36
CA LYS A 86 10.52 -4.70 -5.33
C LYS A 86 11.80 -5.14 -4.63
N GLU A 87 12.24 -4.41 -3.60
CA GLU A 87 13.41 -4.78 -2.80
C GLU A 87 13.21 -6.09 -2.05
N ILE A 88 12.02 -6.33 -1.51
CA ILE A 88 11.67 -7.60 -0.86
C ILE A 88 11.75 -8.75 -1.85
N ASN A 89 11.17 -8.61 -3.05
CA ASN A 89 11.21 -9.64 -4.07
C ASN A 89 12.65 -9.92 -4.53
N ARG A 90 13.45 -8.88 -4.66
CA ARG A 90 14.87 -9.01 -4.98
C ARG A 90 15.62 -9.76 -3.87
N THR A 91 15.35 -9.42 -2.61
CA THR A 91 15.94 -10.08 -1.44
C THR A 91 15.56 -11.57 -1.39
N ILE A 92 14.31 -11.90 -1.71
CA ILE A 92 13.84 -13.30 -1.81
C ILE A 92 14.64 -14.05 -2.88
N ALA A 93 14.83 -13.46 -4.06
CA ALA A 93 15.61 -14.06 -5.13
C ALA A 93 17.07 -14.28 -4.72
N GLU A 94 17.69 -13.30 -4.08
CA GLU A 94 19.07 -13.40 -3.57
C GLU A 94 19.19 -14.45 -2.47
N THR A 95 18.19 -14.57 -1.61
CA THR A 95 18.15 -15.61 -0.56
C THR A 95 18.08 -17.00 -1.16
N ARG A 96 17.30 -17.18 -2.25
CA ARG A 96 17.24 -18.45 -2.97
C ARG A 96 18.60 -18.82 -3.58
N GLU A 97 19.31 -17.85 -4.14
CA GLU A 97 20.68 -18.06 -4.64
C GLU A 97 21.63 -18.39 -3.49
N LEU A 98 21.47 -17.78 -2.33
CA LEU A 98 22.26 -18.12 -1.13
C LEU A 98 22.07 -19.59 -0.75
N VAL A 99 20.82 -20.09 -0.78
CA VAL A 99 20.53 -21.49 -0.50
C VAL A 99 21.28 -22.40 -1.47
N ILE A 100 21.29 -22.06 -2.76
CA ILE A 100 22.04 -22.81 -3.79
C ILE A 100 23.54 -22.83 -3.48
N PHE A 101 24.11 -21.68 -3.12
CA PHE A 101 25.54 -21.59 -2.75
C PHE A 101 25.86 -22.38 -1.49
N LEU A 102 24.95 -22.42 -0.51
CA LEU A 102 25.10 -23.24 0.68
C LEU A 102 25.05 -24.73 0.36
N GLU A 103 24.17 -25.13 -0.56
CA GLU A 103 24.11 -26.52 -1.03
C GLU A 103 25.39 -26.94 -1.77
N GLU A 104 25.93 -26.06 -2.59
CA GLU A 104 27.22 -26.26 -3.26
C GLU A 104 28.35 -26.37 -2.24
N LEU A 105 28.36 -25.50 -1.22
CA LEU A 105 29.33 -25.54 -0.14
C LEU A 105 29.24 -26.85 0.65
N ALA A 106 28.03 -27.35 0.90
CA ALA A 106 27.83 -28.64 1.57
C ALA A 106 28.40 -29.80 0.78
N GLY A 107 28.38 -29.71 -0.56
CA GLY A 107 28.97 -30.70 -1.46
C GLY A 107 30.48 -30.56 -1.62
N ASP A 108 31.01 -29.34 -1.51
CA ASP A 108 32.44 -29.03 -1.67
C ASP A 108 32.83 -27.88 -0.75
N VAL A 109 33.36 -28.22 0.42
CA VAL A 109 33.80 -27.23 1.43
C VAL A 109 35.15 -26.67 1.00
N SER A 110 35.13 -25.57 0.27
CA SER A 110 36.30 -24.87 -0.22
C SER A 110 36.30 -23.40 0.16
N ALA A 111 37.45 -22.77 0.24
CA ALA A 111 37.60 -21.34 0.51
C ALA A 111 36.83 -20.51 -0.55
N GLU A 112 36.86 -20.94 -1.82
CA GLU A 112 36.16 -20.28 -2.91
C GLU A 112 34.65 -20.28 -2.70
N ASN A 113 34.07 -21.41 -2.34
CA ASN A 113 32.64 -21.52 -2.07
C ASN A 113 32.20 -20.73 -0.82
N ILE A 114 33.06 -20.69 0.22
CA ILE A 114 32.84 -19.86 1.40
C ILE A 114 32.79 -18.38 1.02
N LEU A 115 33.70 -17.91 0.17
CA LEU A 115 33.74 -16.53 -0.30
C LEU A 115 32.49 -16.17 -1.08
N LYS A 116 31.95 -17.08 -1.90
CA LYS A 116 30.68 -16.87 -2.62
C LYS A 116 29.52 -16.66 -1.65
N VAL A 117 29.44 -17.47 -0.60
CA VAL A 117 28.41 -17.37 0.45
C VAL A 117 28.56 -16.05 1.20
N GLU A 118 29.75 -15.66 1.61
CA GLU A 118 30.00 -14.40 2.31
C GLU A 118 29.61 -13.19 1.46
N LYS A 119 29.98 -13.20 0.19
CA LYS A 119 29.61 -12.15 -0.77
C LYS A 119 28.10 -12.02 -0.90
N LYS A 120 27.41 -13.15 -1.02
CA LYS A 120 25.94 -13.17 -1.13
C LYS A 120 25.26 -12.66 0.13
N LEU A 121 25.75 -13.03 1.30
CA LEU A 121 25.28 -12.51 2.58
C LEU A 121 25.45 -10.98 2.68
N ALA A 122 26.56 -10.45 2.21
CA ALA A 122 26.81 -9.01 2.19
C ALA A 122 25.81 -8.30 1.27
N GLU A 123 25.48 -8.87 0.12
CA GLU A 123 24.46 -8.34 -0.80
C GLU A 123 23.07 -8.34 -0.15
N ILE A 124 22.69 -9.40 0.53
CA ILE A 124 21.41 -9.51 1.25
C ILE A 124 21.33 -8.50 2.38
N ASN A 125 22.40 -8.34 3.18
CA ASN A 125 22.46 -7.34 4.23
C ASN A 125 22.31 -5.92 3.68
N SER A 126 22.94 -5.62 2.55
CA SER A 126 22.79 -4.33 1.86
C SER A 126 21.35 -4.08 1.45
N ALA A 127 20.66 -5.09 0.90
CA ALA A 127 19.25 -5.00 0.53
C ALA A 127 18.36 -4.74 1.75
N ILE A 128 18.64 -5.39 2.88
CA ILE A 128 17.91 -5.18 4.14
C ILE A 128 18.15 -3.77 4.67
N GLN A 129 19.34 -3.24 4.58
CA GLN A 129 19.65 -1.86 4.98
C GLN A 129 18.87 -0.84 4.12
N LYS A 130 18.75 -1.09 2.82
CA LYS A 130 17.91 -0.26 1.94
C LYS A 130 16.45 -0.31 2.35
N LEU A 131 15.92 -1.48 2.71
CA LEU A 131 14.56 -1.63 3.22
C LEU A 131 14.34 -0.83 4.49
N LYS A 132 15.28 -0.87 5.44
CA LYS A 132 15.20 -0.10 6.68
C LYS A 132 15.15 1.41 6.42
N SER A 133 15.89 1.90 5.44
CA SER A 133 15.89 3.33 5.10
C SER A 133 14.65 3.77 4.32
N SER A 134 13.88 2.82 3.76
CA SER A 134 12.65 3.08 3.01
C SER A 134 11.39 3.12 3.90
N VAL A 135 11.52 2.71 5.14
CA VAL A 135 10.39 2.62 6.09
C VAL A 135 10.35 3.80 7.03
#